data_7ccc33e5dfa65fcca6806569f8e10e5a
#
_entry.id   7ccc33e5dfa65fcca6806569f8e10e5a
#
_cell.length_a   1.000
_cell.length_b   1.000
_cell.length_c   1.000
_cell.angle_alpha   90.00
_cell.angle_beta   90.00
_cell.angle_gamma   90.00
#
_symmetry.space_group_name_H-M   'P 1'
#
loop_
_entity.id
_entity.type
_entity.pdbx_description
1 polymer ?
#
loop_
_entity_poly.entity_id
_entity_poly.type
_entity_poly.pdbx_seq_one_letter_code
_entity_poly.pdbx_strand_id
1 'polypeptide(L)'
;MFEMLGNWSFGDYFKKEAINWAWEYLVEVLKLNPERLYATVFEGSPAEGLDRDNEAAGYWEQYLPKDHILNGNKHDNFWEMGDTGPCGPCSEIHIDLRSDEERAAVSGADMVNKDHPQVIEIWNLVFMQFNRKADGSLEPLPAKVIDTGMGFERLCMALQGKTSNYDTDVFQPMLKAIAVMSGTEYGKDKQQDIAMRVIADHIRTIAFSITDGQLPSNAKAGYVIRRILRRAVRYGYTFLGQKQSFMYKLLPVLIDNMGDAYPELIAQKGLIEKVIKEEEEAFLRTLETGIRLLDKTMGDTKAAGKTEISGKDAFTLYDTFGFPLDLTELILRENGMTCLLYTSDAADE
;
A
#
# COMPACT_ATOMS: atom_id res chain seq x y z
N MET A 1 2.62 -5.26 -1.61
CA MET A 1 2.23 -5.72 -2.96
C MET A 1 0.73 -5.70 -3.06
N PHE A 2 0.19 -5.29 -4.19
CA PHE A 2 -1.23 -5.37 -4.53
C PHE A 2 -1.35 -5.75 -6.00
N GLU A 3 -2.51 -6.26 -6.40
CA GLU A 3 -2.79 -6.58 -7.79
C GLU A 3 -3.50 -5.40 -8.43
N MET A 4 -3.04 -5.02 -9.64
CA MET A 4 -3.64 -3.93 -10.40
C MET A 4 -4.22 -4.47 -11.69
N LEU A 5 -5.51 -4.25 -11.90
CA LEU A 5 -6.21 -4.51 -13.16
C LEU A 5 -6.24 -3.23 -13.96
N GLY A 6 -6.32 -3.35 -15.29
CA GLY A 6 -6.37 -2.16 -16.11
C GLY A 6 -6.59 -2.45 -17.59
N ASN A 7 -6.70 -1.37 -18.34
CA ASN A 7 -6.71 -1.38 -19.80
C ASN A 7 -5.83 -0.24 -20.33
N TRP A 8 -5.30 -0.43 -21.54
CA TRP A 8 -4.35 0.48 -22.15
C TRP A 8 -4.73 0.75 -23.60
N SER A 9 -4.52 2.00 -24.05
CA SER A 9 -4.69 2.40 -25.43
C SER A 9 -3.53 3.30 -25.86
N PHE A 10 -2.97 3.02 -27.01
CA PHE A 10 -1.87 3.76 -27.61
C PHE A 10 -2.33 4.44 -28.93
N GLY A 11 -3.36 5.32 -28.78
CA GLY A 11 -3.94 6.06 -29.90
C GLY A 11 -5.11 5.40 -30.57
N ASP A 12 -5.72 4.37 -29.97
CA ASP A 12 -6.89 3.67 -30.49
C ASP A 12 -8.20 4.26 -29.91
N TYR A 13 -8.41 4.16 -28.59
CA TYR A 13 -9.55 4.78 -27.89
C TYR A 13 -9.06 5.78 -26.83
N PHE A 14 -9.98 6.62 -26.33
CA PHE A 14 -9.62 7.62 -25.33
C PHE A 14 -10.70 7.76 -24.24
N LYS A 15 -10.88 8.96 -23.68
CA LYS A 15 -11.72 9.23 -22.49
C LYS A 15 -13.12 8.66 -22.58
N LYS A 16 -13.80 8.86 -23.73
CA LYS A 16 -15.18 8.44 -23.91
C LYS A 16 -15.34 6.93 -23.72
N GLU A 17 -14.57 6.17 -24.45
CA GLU A 17 -14.63 4.70 -24.40
C GLU A 17 -14.19 4.19 -23.04
N ALA A 18 -13.10 4.74 -22.48
CA ALA A 18 -12.59 4.34 -21.18
C ALA A 18 -13.64 4.56 -20.06
N ILE A 19 -14.31 5.70 -20.05
CA ILE A 19 -15.36 6.02 -19.06
C ILE A 19 -16.59 5.13 -19.26
N ASN A 20 -17.03 4.96 -20.51
CA ASN A 20 -18.18 4.10 -20.82
C ASN A 20 -17.95 2.66 -20.39
N TRP A 21 -16.79 2.09 -20.70
CA TRP A 21 -16.45 0.70 -20.33
C TRP A 21 -16.23 0.54 -18.83
N ALA A 22 -15.66 1.55 -18.16
CA ALA A 22 -15.54 1.53 -16.72
C ALA A 22 -16.93 1.49 -16.04
N TRP A 23 -17.87 2.30 -16.51
CA TRP A 23 -19.25 2.27 -16.02
C TRP A 23 -19.93 0.94 -16.30
N GLU A 24 -19.90 0.48 -17.55
CA GLU A 24 -20.48 -0.80 -17.95
C GLU A 24 -19.94 -1.93 -17.07
N TYR A 25 -18.63 -2.00 -16.88
CA TYR A 25 -18.00 -3.05 -16.10
C TYR A 25 -18.42 -3.00 -14.62
N LEU A 26 -18.34 -1.83 -13.98
CA LEU A 26 -18.63 -1.71 -12.55
C LEU A 26 -20.13 -1.86 -12.24
N VAL A 27 -21.00 -1.26 -13.06
CA VAL A 27 -22.45 -1.17 -12.75
C VAL A 27 -23.24 -2.27 -13.46
N GLU A 28 -22.98 -2.51 -14.75
CA GLU A 28 -23.79 -3.46 -15.51
C GLU A 28 -23.29 -4.90 -15.38
N VAL A 29 -21.97 -5.11 -15.31
CA VAL A 29 -21.39 -6.44 -15.16
C VAL A 29 -21.26 -6.83 -13.69
N LEU A 30 -20.55 -6.02 -12.89
CA LEU A 30 -20.25 -6.32 -11.47
C LEU A 30 -21.39 -5.95 -10.51
N LYS A 31 -22.40 -5.20 -10.98
CA LYS A 31 -23.61 -4.83 -10.20
C LYS A 31 -23.33 -4.00 -8.95
N LEU A 32 -22.29 -3.17 -8.97
CA LEU A 32 -22.09 -2.18 -7.91
C LEU A 32 -23.25 -1.16 -7.93
N ASN A 33 -23.67 -0.72 -6.74
CA ASN A 33 -24.74 0.26 -6.63
C ASN A 33 -24.26 1.65 -7.12
N PRO A 34 -24.82 2.20 -8.21
CA PRO A 34 -24.41 3.49 -8.77
C PRO A 34 -24.57 4.66 -7.79
N GLU A 35 -25.52 4.60 -6.85
CA GLU A 35 -25.72 5.66 -5.84
C GLU A 35 -24.55 5.75 -4.83
N ARG A 36 -23.64 4.78 -4.84
CA ARG A 36 -22.44 4.73 -3.99
C ARG A 36 -21.18 5.14 -4.73
N LEU A 37 -21.28 5.39 -6.05
CA LEU A 37 -20.13 5.73 -6.89
C LEU A 37 -20.00 7.24 -7.05
N TYR A 38 -18.75 7.70 -7.03
CA TYR A 38 -18.33 9.07 -7.29
C TYR A 38 -17.20 9.06 -8.31
N ALA A 39 -17.15 10.06 -9.17
CA ALA A 39 -16.05 10.27 -10.08
C ALA A 39 -15.37 11.61 -9.77
N THR A 40 -14.04 11.64 -9.78
CA THR A 40 -13.28 12.88 -9.76
C THR A 40 -12.84 13.25 -11.17
N VAL A 41 -12.69 14.54 -11.45
CA VAL A 41 -12.09 15.05 -12.69
C VAL A 41 -11.07 16.13 -12.33
N PHE A 42 -10.03 16.24 -13.11
CA PHE A 42 -8.99 17.25 -12.91
C PHE A 42 -9.58 18.67 -12.95
N GLU A 43 -9.36 19.45 -11.89
CA GLU A 43 -9.89 20.81 -11.75
C GLU A 43 -9.12 21.87 -12.56
N GLY A 44 -7.97 21.49 -13.12
CA GLY A 44 -7.07 22.40 -13.82
C GLY A 44 -5.89 22.83 -12.95
N SER A 45 -4.92 23.49 -13.59
CA SER A 45 -3.77 24.13 -12.95
C SER A 45 -3.43 25.43 -13.69
N PRO A 46 -3.96 26.58 -13.23
CA PRO A 46 -3.68 27.87 -13.88
C PRO A 46 -2.19 28.20 -13.95
N ALA A 47 -1.41 27.75 -12.96
CA ALA A 47 0.04 27.94 -12.92
C ALA A 47 0.78 27.25 -14.08
N GLU A 48 0.20 26.19 -14.63
CA GLU A 48 0.75 25.42 -15.75
C GLU A 48 -0.05 25.63 -17.06
N GLY A 49 -1.03 26.53 -17.04
CA GLY A 49 -1.89 26.80 -18.20
C GLY A 49 -2.82 25.62 -18.55
N LEU A 50 -3.18 24.79 -17.57
CA LEU A 50 -4.07 23.66 -17.76
C LEU A 50 -5.48 23.97 -17.30
N ASP A 51 -6.44 23.73 -18.17
CA ASP A 51 -7.85 23.90 -17.88
C ASP A 51 -8.44 22.66 -17.16
N ARG A 52 -9.62 22.87 -16.54
CA ARG A 52 -10.42 21.77 -15.99
C ARG A 52 -10.78 20.76 -17.10
N ASP A 53 -10.76 19.46 -16.75
CA ASP A 53 -11.18 18.40 -17.68
C ASP A 53 -12.70 18.33 -17.83
N ASN A 54 -13.25 19.30 -18.56
CA ASN A 54 -14.69 19.38 -18.86
C ASN A 54 -15.15 18.26 -19.80
N GLU A 55 -14.24 17.68 -20.59
CA GLU A 55 -14.54 16.56 -21.48
C GLU A 55 -14.87 15.30 -20.67
N ALA A 56 -14.01 14.93 -19.72
CA ALA A 56 -14.28 13.80 -18.81
C ALA A 56 -15.54 14.03 -17.98
N ALA A 57 -15.73 15.24 -17.43
CA ALA A 57 -16.94 15.59 -16.70
C ALA A 57 -18.22 15.38 -17.52
N GLY A 58 -18.21 15.83 -18.80
CA GLY A 58 -19.35 15.66 -19.71
C GLY A 58 -19.65 14.19 -20.05
N TYR A 59 -18.66 13.30 -20.07
CA TYR A 59 -18.90 11.85 -20.21
C TYR A 59 -19.51 11.25 -18.96
N TRP A 60 -19.04 11.66 -17.76
CA TRP A 60 -19.61 11.20 -16.49
C TRP A 60 -21.02 11.68 -16.25
N GLU A 61 -21.43 12.89 -16.72
CA GLU A 61 -22.79 13.41 -16.60
C GLU A 61 -23.85 12.53 -17.29
N GLN A 62 -23.46 11.58 -18.16
CA GLN A 62 -24.35 10.60 -18.76
C GLN A 62 -24.75 9.49 -17.77
N TYR A 63 -23.99 9.30 -16.71
CA TYR A 63 -24.12 8.19 -15.79
C TYR A 63 -24.33 8.60 -14.33
N LEU A 64 -23.70 9.67 -13.91
CA LEU A 64 -23.71 10.15 -12.53
C LEU A 64 -24.43 11.49 -12.42
N PRO A 65 -25.14 11.74 -11.31
CA PRO A 65 -25.63 13.06 -11.00
C PRO A 65 -24.46 14.03 -10.75
N LYS A 66 -24.69 15.33 -10.98
CA LYS A 66 -23.62 16.34 -10.93
C LYS A 66 -22.90 16.45 -9.60
N ASP A 67 -23.59 16.18 -8.50
CA ASP A 67 -23.04 16.17 -7.13
C ASP A 67 -22.21 14.93 -6.82
N HIS A 68 -22.18 13.94 -7.72
CA HIS A 68 -21.27 12.81 -7.69
C HIS A 68 -20.04 12.98 -8.60
N ILE A 69 -19.94 14.09 -9.32
CA ILE A 69 -18.78 14.41 -10.19
C ILE A 69 -18.01 15.55 -9.57
N LEU A 70 -16.88 15.21 -8.95
CA LEU A 70 -16.14 16.12 -8.09
C LEU A 70 -14.88 16.63 -8.79
N ASN A 71 -14.43 17.81 -8.39
CA ASN A 71 -13.15 18.33 -8.84
C ASN A 71 -12.02 17.78 -7.97
N GLY A 72 -10.95 17.29 -8.60
CA GLY A 72 -9.73 16.88 -7.92
C GLY A 72 -8.56 17.78 -8.32
N ASN A 73 -7.70 18.06 -7.36
CA ASN A 73 -6.53 18.90 -7.55
C ASN A 73 -5.43 18.17 -8.36
N LYS A 74 -4.33 18.87 -8.63
CA LYS A 74 -3.23 18.30 -9.41
C LYS A 74 -2.60 17.07 -8.73
N HIS A 75 -2.53 17.05 -7.41
CA HIS A 75 -1.96 15.93 -6.66
C HIS A 75 -2.75 14.63 -6.87
N ASP A 76 -4.08 14.73 -6.89
CA ASP A 76 -4.97 13.57 -6.97
C ASP A 76 -5.34 13.23 -8.44
N ASN A 77 -5.56 14.25 -9.28
CA ASN A 77 -6.13 14.07 -10.62
C ASN A 77 -5.22 14.47 -11.80
N PHE A 78 -3.91 14.56 -11.59
CA PHE A 78 -2.95 14.72 -12.68
C PHE A 78 -1.78 13.76 -12.50
N TRP A 79 -1.77 12.68 -13.26
CA TRP A 79 -0.75 11.65 -13.15
C TRP A 79 0.52 12.04 -13.91
N GLU A 80 1.66 11.83 -13.28
CA GLU A 80 2.99 12.05 -13.84
C GLU A 80 3.86 10.81 -13.63
N MET A 81 4.56 10.38 -14.67
CA MET A 81 5.44 9.19 -14.59
C MET A 81 6.63 9.43 -13.65
N GLY A 82 7.02 10.69 -13.47
CA GLY A 82 8.13 11.15 -12.65
C GLY A 82 8.41 12.61 -12.96
N ASP A 83 9.63 13.08 -12.70
CA ASP A 83 10.03 14.45 -12.97
C ASP A 83 9.95 14.80 -14.48
N THR A 84 10.06 13.79 -15.33
CA THR A 84 9.94 13.91 -16.80
C THR A 84 9.23 12.69 -17.35
N GLY A 85 8.59 12.83 -18.50
CA GLY A 85 7.93 11.74 -19.21
C GLY A 85 6.45 11.96 -19.46
N PRO A 86 5.73 10.94 -19.93
CA PRO A 86 4.30 11.00 -20.18
C PRO A 86 3.51 11.40 -18.95
N CYS A 87 2.52 12.27 -19.14
CA CYS A 87 1.65 12.75 -18.07
C CYS A 87 0.30 13.22 -18.62
N GLY A 88 -0.65 13.44 -17.74
CA GLY A 88 -1.95 13.98 -18.11
C GLY A 88 -2.97 13.93 -16.98
N PRO A 89 -4.14 14.57 -17.20
CA PRO A 89 -5.23 14.50 -16.24
C PRO A 89 -5.71 13.07 -16.06
N CYS A 90 -6.27 12.77 -14.91
CA CYS A 90 -6.93 11.50 -14.65
C CYS A 90 -8.31 11.70 -13.99
N SER A 91 -9.08 10.64 -14.02
CA SER A 91 -10.39 10.55 -13.40
C SER A 91 -10.44 9.32 -12.53
N GLU A 92 -10.66 9.52 -11.24
CA GLU A 92 -10.76 8.42 -10.28
C GLU A 92 -12.21 8.04 -10.07
N ILE A 93 -12.46 6.77 -9.87
CA ILE A 93 -13.77 6.24 -9.48
C ILE A 93 -13.67 5.81 -8.02
N HIS A 94 -14.51 6.41 -7.18
CA HIS A 94 -14.59 6.12 -5.74
C HIS A 94 -15.89 5.40 -5.42
N ILE A 95 -15.86 4.58 -4.36
CA ILE A 95 -17.05 3.95 -3.81
C ILE A 95 -17.20 4.28 -2.32
N ASP A 96 -18.42 4.57 -1.91
CA ASP A 96 -18.79 4.80 -0.51
C ASP A 96 -19.37 3.52 0.09
N LEU A 97 -18.58 2.85 0.93
CA LEU A 97 -18.92 1.60 1.59
C LEU A 97 -19.51 1.79 3.00
N ARG A 98 -19.74 3.04 3.42
CA ARG A 98 -20.34 3.34 4.72
C ARG A 98 -21.79 2.84 4.79
N SER A 99 -22.31 2.75 6.01
CA SER A 99 -23.73 2.45 6.23
C SER A 99 -24.65 3.53 5.64
N ASP A 100 -25.91 3.19 5.39
CA ASP A 100 -26.86 4.16 4.85
C ASP A 100 -27.16 5.30 5.84
N GLU A 101 -27.07 5.04 7.15
CA GLU A 101 -27.21 6.06 8.20
C GLU A 101 -26.04 7.05 8.16
N GLU A 102 -24.80 6.56 8.01
CA GLU A 102 -23.62 7.43 7.90
C GLU A 102 -23.66 8.27 6.62
N ARG A 103 -24.10 7.68 5.51
CA ARG A 103 -24.28 8.37 4.22
C ARG A 103 -25.37 9.43 4.28
N ALA A 104 -26.45 9.18 5.00
CA ALA A 104 -27.53 10.14 5.21
C ALA A 104 -27.10 11.32 6.10
N ALA A 105 -26.18 11.07 7.05
CA ALA A 105 -25.67 12.11 7.94
C ALA A 105 -24.63 13.02 7.25
N VAL A 106 -23.77 12.46 6.41
CA VAL A 106 -22.70 13.18 5.70
C VAL A 106 -22.58 12.61 4.29
N SER A 107 -22.67 13.50 3.28
CA SER A 107 -22.53 13.09 1.87
C SER A 107 -21.21 12.37 1.61
N GLY A 108 -21.24 11.33 0.77
CA GLY A 108 -20.02 10.69 0.29
C GLY A 108 -19.11 11.63 -0.49
N ALA A 109 -19.69 12.61 -1.18
CA ALA A 109 -18.94 13.65 -1.88
C ALA A 109 -17.96 14.42 -0.97
N ASP A 110 -18.35 14.65 0.29
CA ASP A 110 -17.51 15.36 1.27
C ASP A 110 -16.35 14.49 1.80
N MET A 111 -16.41 13.17 1.55
CA MET A 111 -15.43 12.20 2.03
C MET A 111 -14.45 11.73 0.96
N VAL A 112 -14.73 11.99 -0.32
CA VAL A 112 -13.80 11.65 -1.43
C VAL A 112 -12.49 12.40 -1.26
N ASN A 113 -11.36 11.69 -1.37
CA ASN A 113 -9.99 12.21 -1.19
C ASN A 113 -9.76 12.89 0.19
N LYS A 114 -10.42 12.36 1.25
CA LYS A 114 -10.26 12.80 2.65
C LYS A 114 -9.74 11.69 3.57
N ASP A 115 -9.03 10.71 3.04
CA ASP A 115 -8.46 9.58 3.78
C ASP A 115 -9.50 8.78 4.59
N HIS A 116 -10.78 8.79 4.15
CA HIS A 116 -11.81 8.02 4.84
C HIS A 116 -11.68 6.53 4.48
N PRO A 117 -11.56 5.61 5.47
CA PRO A 117 -11.25 4.20 5.22
C PRO A 117 -12.34 3.43 4.45
N GLN A 118 -13.54 3.98 4.35
CA GLN A 118 -14.69 3.36 3.66
C GLN A 118 -15.21 4.19 2.47
N VAL A 119 -14.56 5.31 2.14
CA VAL A 119 -14.83 6.06 0.90
C VAL A 119 -13.55 6.07 0.10
N ILE A 120 -13.40 5.10 -0.76
CA ILE A 120 -12.12 4.73 -1.34
C ILE A 120 -12.14 4.80 -2.86
N GLU A 121 -11.02 5.22 -3.42
CA GLU A 121 -10.71 5.03 -4.84
C GLU A 121 -10.60 3.55 -5.15
N ILE A 122 -11.30 3.09 -6.19
CA ILE A 122 -11.23 1.72 -6.70
C ILE A 122 -10.57 1.65 -8.08
N TRP A 123 -10.67 2.70 -8.90
CA TRP A 123 -10.13 2.73 -10.26
C TRP A 123 -9.67 4.13 -10.64
N ASN A 124 -8.46 4.25 -11.17
CA ASN A 124 -7.94 5.50 -11.74
C ASN A 124 -7.83 5.37 -13.27
N LEU A 125 -8.48 6.28 -14.00
CA LEU A 125 -8.45 6.36 -15.45
C LEU A 125 -7.51 7.49 -15.86
N VAL A 126 -6.29 7.16 -16.29
CA VAL A 126 -5.29 8.16 -16.68
C VAL A 126 -5.38 8.47 -18.17
N PHE A 127 -5.47 9.75 -18.49
CA PHE A 127 -5.61 10.31 -19.84
C PHE A 127 -4.31 11.02 -20.23
N MET A 128 -3.28 10.25 -20.60
CA MET A 128 -1.99 10.83 -20.96
C MET A 128 -2.10 11.60 -22.28
N GLN A 129 -1.82 12.90 -22.21
CA GLN A 129 -1.91 13.83 -23.33
C GLN A 129 -0.61 14.60 -23.56
N PHE A 130 0.27 14.64 -22.55
CA PHE A 130 1.46 15.45 -22.53
C PHE A 130 2.71 14.64 -22.21
N ASN A 131 3.86 15.21 -22.58
CA ASN A 131 5.18 14.80 -22.13
C ASN A 131 5.79 15.95 -21.34
N ARG A 132 6.15 15.73 -20.06
CA ARG A 132 6.86 16.70 -19.23
C ARG A 132 8.35 16.67 -19.57
N LYS A 133 8.89 17.82 -19.93
CA LYS A 133 10.32 17.99 -20.23
C LYS A 133 11.12 18.34 -18.97
N ALA A 134 12.43 18.26 -19.07
CA ALA A 134 13.34 18.57 -17.96
C ALA A 134 13.29 20.05 -17.50
N ASP A 135 12.83 20.95 -18.35
CA ASP A 135 12.59 22.36 -18.00
C ASP A 135 11.21 22.62 -17.36
N GLY A 136 10.43 21.56 -17.14
CA GLY A 136 9.10 21.60 -16.57
C GLY A 136 7.98 21.89 -17.57
N SER A 137 8.31 22.22 -18.83
CA SER A 137 7.29 22.48 -19.87
C SER A 137 6.55 21.22 -20.28
N LEU A 138 5.29 21.39 -20.74
CA LEU A 138 4.45 20.33 -21.26
C LEU A 138 4.39 20.42 -22.78
N GLU A 139 4.64 19.30 -23.44
CA GLU A 139 4.51 19.13 -24.88
C GLU A 139 3.42 18.10 -25.17
N PRO A 140 2.46 18.37 -26.09
CA PRO A 140 1.45 17.38 -26.47
C PRO A 140 2.10 16.08 -26.98
N LEU A 141 1.59 14.94 -26.56
CA LEU A 141 1.96 13.65 -27.12
C LEU A 141 1.46 13.52 -28.58
N PRO A 142 2.18 12.81 -29.44
CA PRO A 142 1.78 12.58 -30.84
C PRO A 142 0.49 11.77 -30.96
N ALA A 143 0.17 10.96 -29.96
CA ALA A 143 -1.08 10.23 -29.82
C ALA A 143 -1.56 10.28 -28.37
N LYS A 144 -2.85 10.33 -28.16
CA LYS A 144 -3.48 10.25 -26.83
C LYS A 144 -3.42 8.81 -26.33
N VAL A 145 -3.07 8.62 -25.05
CA VAL A 145 -2.84 7.33 -24.44
C VAL A 145 -3.77 7.16 -23.24
N ILE A 146 -4.34 5.98 -23.11
CA ILE A 146 -5.04 5.53 -21.91
C ILE A 146 -4.13 4.58 -21.15
N ASP A 147 -4.01 4.84 -19.85
CA ASP A 147 -3.46 3.90 -18.87
C ASP A 147 -4.37 3.91 -17.66
N THR A 148 -4.91 2.77 -17.29
CA THR A 148 -5.83 2.69 -16.15
C THR A 148 -5.32 1.73 -15.10
N GLY A 149 -5.61 2.02 -13.83
CA GLY A 149 -5.24 1.18 -12.71
C GLY A 149 -6.39 0.98 -11.74
N MET A 150 -6.88 -0.25 -11.63
CA MET A 150 -7.92 -0.65 -10.69
C MET A 150 -7.35 -1.57 -9.62
N GLY A 151 -7.50 -1.19 -8.35
CA GLY A 151 -7.06 -2.01 -7.23
C GLY A 151 -7.92 -3.27 -7.09
N PHE A 152 -7.34 -4.44 -7.39
CA PHE A 152 -8.07 -5.72 -7.30
C PHE A 152 -8.61 -5.98 -5.89
N GLU A 153 -7.78 -5.82 -4.87
CA GLU A 153 -8.18 -6.03 -3.47
C GLU A 153 -9.26 -5.06 -3.02
N ARG A 154 -9.20 -3.78 -3.48
CA ARG A 154 -10.23 -2.78 -3.21
C ARG A 154 -11.54 -3.13 -3.91
N LEU A 155 -11.48 -3.61 -5.15
CA LEU A 155 -12.65 -4.08 -5.88
C LEU A 155 -13.28 -5.29 -5.20
N CYS A 156 -12.47 -6.29 -4.79
CA CYS A 156 -12.95 -7.45 -4.04
C CYS A 156 -13.64 -7.02 -2.73
N MET A 157 -13.08 -6.05 -2.02
CA MET A 157 -13.69 -5.51 -0.80
C MET A 157 -15.08 -4.91 -1.09
N ALA A 158 -15.21 -4.13 -2.14
CA ALA A 158 -16.48 -3.53 -2.54
C ALA A 158 -17.51 -4.60 -2.93
N LEU A 159 -17.12 -5.58 -3.75
CA LEU A 159 -18.00 -6.64 -4.22
C LEU A 159 -18.47 -7.58 -3.10
N GLN A 160 -17.63 -7.83 -2.11
CA GLN A 160 -17.93 -8.69 -0.97
C GLN A 160 -18.60 -7.94 0.18
N GLY A 161 -18.89 -6.64 0.04
CA GLY A 161 -19.50 -5.81 1.08
C GLY A 161 -18.66 -5.74 2.35
N LYS A 162 -17.33 -5.73 2.22
CA LYS A 162 -16.40 -5.64 3.34
C LYS A 162 -15.92 -4.20 3.55
N THR A 163 -15.46 -3.90 4.75
CA THR A 163 -14.91 -2.59 5.13
C THR A 163 -13.38 -2.59 5.24
N SER A 164 -12.75 -3.74 4.98
CA SER A 164 -11.31 -3.91 4.97
C SER A 164 -10.92 -4.96 3.93
N ASN A 165 -9.84 -4.70 3.17
CA ASN A 165 -9.26 -5.67 2.22
C ASN A 165 -8.94 -7.00 2.92
N TYR A 166 -8.52 -6.93 4.19
CA TYR A 166 -8.13 -8.10 4.99
C TYR A 166 -9.31 -9.01 5.34
N ASP A 167 -10.55 -8.53 5.24
CA ASP A 167 -11.76 -9.31 5.53
C ASP A 167 -12.32 -10.03 4.30
N THR A 168 -11.67 -9.87 3.16
CA THR A 168 -12.00 -10.55 1.90
C THR A 168 -11.39 -11.96 1.83
N ASP A 169 -11.87 -12.76 0.91
CA ASP A 169 -11.33 -14.09 0.59
C ASP A 169 -9.87 -14.05 0.10
N VAL A 170 -9.41 -12.91 -0.38
CA VAL A 170 -8.01 -12.69 -0.78
C VAL A 170 -7.04 -12.85 0.39
N PHE A 171 -7.40 -12.37 1.59
CA PHE A 171 -6.53 -12.37 2.77
C PHE A 171 -6.95 -13.37 3.85
N GLN A 172 -8.23 -13.73 3.94
CA GLN A 172 -8.76 -14.57 5.02
C GLN A 172 -8.07 -15.95 5.15
N PRO A 173 -7.68 -16.66 4.08
CA PRO A 173 -6.93 -17.90 4.21
C PRO A 173 -5.59 -17.70 4.93
N MET A 174 -4.88 -16.63 4.61
CA MET A 174 -3.61 -16.30 5.25
C MET A 174 -3.78 -15.91 6.73
N LEU A 175 -4.76 -15.05 7.03
CA LEU A 175 -5.06 -14.64 8.40
C LEU A 175 -5.45 -15.83 9.28
N LYS A 176 -6.25 -16.76 8.75
CA LYS A 176 -6.60 -18.01 9.46
C LYS A 176 -5.38 -18.89 9.74
N ALA A 177 -4.46 -19.01 8.77
CA ALA A 177 -3.24 -19.77 8.96
C ALA A 177 -2.33 -19.15 10.03
N ILE A 178 -2.20 -17.81 10.02
CA ILE A 178 -1.44 -17.08 11.05
C ILE A 178 -2.09 -17.26 12.43
N ALA A 179 -3.41 -17.14 12.53
CA ALA A 179 -4.16 -17.32 13.77
C ALA A 179 -3.96 -18.72 14.37
N VAL A 180 -4.07 -19.78 13.55
CA VAL A 180 -3.83 -21.17 13.98
C VAL A 180 -2.38 -21.34 14.45
N MET A 181 -1.42 -20.80 13.72
CA MET A 181 0.01 -20.93 14.03
C MET A 181 0.39 -20.22 15.32
N SER A 182 -0.22 -19.09 15.61
CA SER A 182 0.05 -18.29 16.82
C SER A 182 -0.82 -18.64 18.02
N GLY A 183 -1.87 -19.45 17.83
CA GLY A 183 -2.85 -19.73 18.87
C GLY A 183 -3.71 -18.52 19.25
N THR A 184 -3.88 -17.56 18.32
CA THR A 184 -4.67 -16.33 18.50
C THR A 184 -5.93 -16.37 17.64
N GLU A 185 -6.84 -15.43 17.86
CA GLU A 185 -8.08 -15.30 17.08
C GLU A 185 -8.18 -13.90 16.47
N TYR A 186 -8.30 -13.82 15.15
CA TYR A 186 -8.49 -12.55 14.43
C TYR A 186 -9.82 -11.90 14.80
N GLY A 187 -9.79 -10.59 15.06
CA GLY A 187 -10.97 -9.81 15.47
C GLY A 187 -11.16 -9.71 16.98
N LYS A 188 -10.26 -10.26 17.81
CA LYS A 188 -10.36 -10.22 19.28
C LYS A 188 -9.43 -9.19 19.94
N ASP A 189 -8.25 -9.00 19.39
CA ASP A 189 -7.27 -8.07 19.94
C ASP A 189 -6.70 -7.19 18.82
N LYS A 190 -6.81 -5.89 18.98
CA LYS A 190 -6.39 -4.91 17.96
C LYS A 190 -4.91 -5.02 17.57
N GLN A 191 -4.03 -5.28 18.54
CA GLN A 191 -2.59 -5.36 18.25
C GLN A 191 -2.25 -6.66 17.52
N GLN A 192 -2.88 -7.75 17.91
CA GLN A 192 -2.75 -9.04 17.22
C GLN A 192 -3.33 -8.97 15.81
N ASP A 193 -4.48 -8.31 15.62
CA ASP A 193 -5.07 -8.11 14.30
C ASP A 193 -4.14 -7.32 13.37
N ILE A 194 -3.56 -6.23 13.88
CA ILE A 194 -2.56 -5.45 13.13
C ILE A 194 -1.36 -6.34 12.76
N ALA A 195 -0.85 -7.12 13.70
CA ALA A 195 0.28 -8.01 13.45
C ALA A 195 -0.05 -9.06 12.39
N MET A 196 -1.22 -9.68 12.45
CA MET A 196 -1.66 -10.64 11.43
C MET A 196 -1.79 -10.02 10.05
N ARG A 197 -2.37 -8.81 9.96
CA ARG A 197 -2.49 -8.06 8.69
C ARG A 197 -1.13 -7.70 8.11
N VAL A 198 -0.20 -7.21 8.93
CA VAL A 198 1.18 -6.92 8.50
C VAL A 198 1.86 -8.16 7.94
N ILE A 199 1.76 -9.30 8.62
CA ILE A 199 2.37 -10.55 8.17
C ILE A 199 1.72 -11.03 6.86
N ALA A 200 0.38 -11.02 6.77
CA ALA A 200 -0.36 -11.44 5.59
C ALA A 200 -0.05 -10.60 4.35
N ASP A 201 0.10 -9.29 4.52
CA ASP A 201 0.50 -8.38 3.44
C ASP A 201 1.98 -8.59 3.04
N HIS A 202 2.86 -8.65 4.02
CA HIS A 202 4.30 -8.68 3.79
C HIS A 202 4.78 -9.98 3.18
N ILE A 203 4.21 -11.13 3.52
CA ILE A 203 4.57 -12.42 2.90
C ILE A 203 4.32 -12.42 1.39
N ARG A 204 3.25 -11.78 0.92
CA ARG A 204 2.98 -11.59 -0.51
C ARG A 204 4.11 -10.80 -1.17
N THR A 205 4.41 -9.62 -0.60
CA THR A 205 5.49 -8.76 -1.13
C THR A 205 6.82 -9.48 -1.21
N ILE A 206 7.21 -10.17 -0.14
CA ILE A 206 8.50 -10.87 -0.05
C ILE A 206 8.56 -12.03 -1.05
N ALA A 207 7.54 -12.87 -1.10
CA ALA A 207 7.51 -14.03 -1.97
C ALA A 207 7.57 -13.62 -3.45
N PHE A 208 6.77 -12.65 -3.89
CA PHE A 208 6.78 -12.16 -5.26
C PHE A 208 8.11 -11.47 -5.62
N SER A 209 8.67 -10.66 -4.71
CA SER A 209 9.98 -10.04 -4.97
C SER A 209 11.09 -11.08 -5.17
N ILE A 210 11.10 -12.14 -4.35
CA ILE A 210 12.08 -13.24 -4.51
C ILE A 210 11.84 -13.97 -5.82
N THR A 211 10.59 -14.22 -6.18
CA THR A 211 10.19 -14.84 -7.46
C THR A 211 10.71 -14.04 -8.65
N ASP A 212 10.66 -12.71 -8.58
CA ASP A 212 11.18 -11.78 -9.59
C ASP A 212 12.72 -11.60 -9.53
N GLY A 213 13.40 -12.39 -8.70
CA GLY A 213 14.87 -12.38 -8.58
C GLY A 213 15.43 -11.29 -7.66
N GLN A 214 14.58 -10.56 -6.92
CA GLN A 214 15.01 -9.55 -5.97
C GLN A 214 15.18 -10.17 -4.57
N LEU A 215 16.42 -10.53 -4.23
CA LEU A 215 16.74 -11.15 -2.93
C LEU A 215 16.96 -10.09 -1.84
N PRO A 216 16.59 -10.39 -0.58
CA PRO A 216 16.96 -9.55 0.56
C PRO A 216 18.47 -9.30 0.61
N SER A 217 18.89 -8.04 0.80
CA SER A 217 20.32 -7.68 0.85
C SER A 217 20.54 -6.43 1.73
N ASN A 218 21.78 -5.94 1.79
CA ASN A 218 22.14 -4.74 2.55
C ASN A 218 22.01 -3.44 1.74
N ALA A 219 21.68 -3.52 0.45
CA ALA A 219 21.66 -2.36 -0.43
C ALA A 219 20.50 -2.39 -1.43
N LYS A 220 20.17 -1.22 -1.98
CA LYS A 220 19.19 -1.03 -3.07
C LYS A 220 17.83 -1.69 -2.77
N ALA A 221 17.19 -2.26 -3.79
CA ALA A 221 15.89 -2.92 -3.66
C ALA A 221 15.89 -4.07 -2.63
N GLY A 222 16.98 -4.85 -2.58
CA GLY A 222 17.11 -5.94 -1.62
C GLY A 222 17.10 -5.48 -0.15
N TYR A 223 17.57 -4.26 0.15
CA TYR A 223 17.47 -3.68 1.47
C TYR A 223 16.00 -3.38 1.85
N VAL A 224 15.21 -2.88 0.91
CA VAL A 224 13.79 -2.63 1.14
C VAL A 224 13.04 -3.93 1.44
N ILE A 225 13.31 -5.00 0.66
CA ILE A 225 12.71 -6.33 0.88
C ILE A 225 13.10 -6.89 2.25
N ARG A 226 14.37 -6.75 2.63
CA ARG A 226 14.87 -7.16 3.95
C ARG A 226 14.16 -6.40 5.07
N ARG A 227 13.93 -5.10 4.94
CA ARG A 227 13.17 -4.29 5.91
C ARG A 227 11.73 -4.79 6.07
N ILE A 228 11.05 -5.07 4.96
CA ILE A 228 9.68 -5.60 4.95
C ILE A 228 9.62 -6.94 5.69
N LEU A 229 10.57 -7.85 5.39
CA LEU A 229 10.66 -9.14 6.07
C LEU A 229 10.88 -8.97 7.58
N ARG A 230 11.87 -8.18 7.97
CA ARG A 230 12.19 -7.94 9.38
C ARG A 230 11.04 -7.29 10.14
N ARG A 231 10.28 -6.40 9.50
CA ARG A 231 9.06 -5.81 10.08
C ARG A 231 8.04 -6.90 10.40
N ALA A 232 7.75 -7.79 9.46
CA ALA A 232 6.79 -8.87 9.68
C ALA A 232 7.24 -9.84 10.79
N VAL A 233 8.52 -10.23 10.79
CA VAL A 233 9.11 -11.09 11.83
C VAL A 233 8.99 -10.44 13.21
N ARG A 234 9.27 -9.14 13.32
CA ARG A 234 9.11 -8.42 14.58
C ARG A 234 7.66 -8.42 15.08
N TYR A 235 6.69 -8.16 14.20
CA TYR A 235 5.29 -8.20 14.58
C TYR A 235 4.87 -9.59 15.07
N GLY A 236 5.31 -10.66 14.41
CA GLY A 236 5.11 -12.02 14.86
C GLY A 236 5.75 -12.30 16.22
N TYR A 237 6.98 -11.86 16.42
CA TYR A 237 7.72 -12.01 17.67
C TYR A 237 7.06 -11.27 18.84
N THR A 238 6.70 -9.98 18.63
CA THR A 238 6.24 -9.10 19.69
C THR A 238 4.79 -9.35 20.07
N PHE A 239 3.89 -9.53 19.09
CA PHE A 239 2.45 -9.54 19.33
C PHE A 239 1.81 -10.93 19.22
N LEU A 240 2.46 -11.85 18.50
CA LEU A 240 1.92 -13.21 18.28
C LEU A 240 2.77 -14.31 18.92
N GLY A 241 3.77 -13.97 19.73
CA GLY A 241 4.60 -14.91 20.45
C GLY A 241 5.48 -15.82 19.60
N GLN A 242 5.70 -15.50 18.31
CA GLN A 242 6.48 -16.31 17.40
C GLN A 242 7.99 -16.12 17.65
N LYS A 243 8.55 -16.98 18.48
CA LYS A 243 9.99 -16.92 18.88
C LYS A 243 10.92 -17.68 17.96
N GLN A 244 10.39 -18.42 17.02
CA GLN A 244 11.12 -19.19 16.01
C GLN A 244 10.70 -18.76 14.61
N SER A 245 11.48 -19.10 13.59
CA SER A 245 11.13 -18.84 12.20
C SER A 245 9.80 -19.49 11.83
N PHE A 246 8.90 -18.69 11.27
CA PHE A 246 7.52 -19.09 10.98
C PHE A 246 7.01 -18.64 9.62
N MET A 247 7.51 -17.50 9.09
CA MET A 247 6.95 -16.90 7.87
C MET A 247 7.06 -17.82 6.66
N TYR A 248 8.16 -18.56 6.52
CA TYR A 248 8.32 -19.51 5.41
C TYR A 248 7.23 -20.60 5.39
N LYS A 249 6.63 -20.92 6.57
CA LYS A 249 5.54 -21.90 6.70
C LYS A 249 4.21 -21.40 6.16
N LEU A 250 4.10 -20.09 5.91
CA LEU A 250 2.92 -19.47 5.31
C LEU A 250 2.94 -19.53 3.78
N LEU A 251 4.09 -19.82 3.17
CA LEU A 251 4.22 -19.87 1.72
C LEU A 251 3.27 -20.89 1.04
N PRO A 252 3.06 -22.11 1.57
CA PRO A 252 2.07 -23.01 0.99
C PRO A 252 0.66 -22.40 0.90
N VAL A 253 0.22 -21.68 1.92
CA VAL A 253 -1.09 -21.00 1.93
C VAL A 253 -1.16 -19.91 0.85
N LEU A 254 -0.08 -19.17 0.66
CA LEU A 254 0.02 -18.18 -0.42
C LEU A 254 -0.06 -18.86 -1.79
N ILE A 255 0.64 -19.96 -1.98
CA ILE A 255 0.63 -20.74 -3.23
C ILE A 255 -0.77 -21.31 -3.50
N ASP A 256 -1.44 -21.86 -2.50
CA ASP A 256 -2.81 -22.38 -2.64
C ASP A 256 -3.80 -21.28 -3.04
N ASN A 257 -3.57 -20.05 -2.62
CA ASN A 257 -4.44 -18.91 -2.91
C ASN A 257 -4.13 -18.22 -4.26
N MET A 258 -2.86 -18.16 -4.66
CA MET A 258 -2.41 -17.35 -5.80
C MET A 258 -1.64 -18.16 -6.87
N GLY A 259 -1.26 -19.39 -6.59
CA GLY A 259 -0.39 -20.16 -7.47
C GLY A 259 -0.97 -20.51 -8.83
N ASP A 260 -2.29 -20.62 -8.95
CA ASP A 260 -2.94 -20.87 -10.24
C ASP A 260 -2.78 -19.67 -11.20
N ALA A 261 -2.85 -18.46 -10.67
CA ALA A 261 -2.64 -17.23 -11.43
C ALA A 261 -1.15 -16.89 -11.61
N TYR A 262 -0.31 -17.33 -10.67
CA TYR A 262 1.14 -17.05 -10.63
C TYR A 262 1.94 -18.34 -10.45
N PRO A 263 2.05 -19.18 -11.49
CA PRO A 263 2.74 -20.48 -11.42
C PRO A 263 4.22 -20.39 -11.05
N GLU A 264 4.83 -19.22 -11.17
CA GLU A 264 6.20 -18.93 -10.77
C GLU A 264 6.41 -19.10 -9.25
N LEU A 265 5.40 -18.84 -8.44
CA LEU A 265 5.43 -19.09 -6.99
C LEU A 265 5.60 -20.58 -6.69
N ILE A 266 4.92 -21.42 -7.46
CA ILE A 266 5.02 -22.88 -7.34
C ILE A 266 6.42 -23.33 -7.77
N ALA A 267 6.87 -22.86 -8.94
CA ALA A 267 8.16 -23.25 -9.52
C ALA A 267 9.35 -22.88 -8.61
N GLN A 268 9.27 -21.76 -7.90
CA GLN A 268 10.34 -21.25 -7.06
C GLN A 268 10.13 -21.50 -5.56
N LYS A 269 9.11 -22.28 -5.17
CA LYS A 269 8.77 -22.55 -3.77
C LYS A 269 9.98 -22.83 -2.87
N GLY A 270 10.85 -23.74 -3.27
CA GLY A 270 12.02 -24.12 -2.47
C GLY A 270 13.03 -22.99 -2.26
N LEU A 271 13.21 -22.12 -3.26
CA LEU A 271 14.06 -20.94 -3.14
C LEU A 271 13.45 -19.93 -2.17
N ILE A 272 12.16 -19.63 -2.34
CA ILE A 272 11.43 -18.65 -1.50
C ILE A 272 11.46 -19.11 -0.04
N GLU A 273 11.10 -20.35 0.25
CA GLU A 273 11.12 -20.92 1.61
C GLU A 273 12.50 -20.80 2.25
N LYS A 274 13.55 -21.18 1.51
CA LYS A 274 14.92 -21.14 2.00
C LYS A 274 15.36 -19.71 2.33
N VAL A 275 15.16 -18.77 1.41
CA VAL A 275 15.57 -17.36 1.58
C VAL A 275 14.84 -16.73 2.76
N ILE A 276 13.53 -16.90 2.87
CA ILE A 276 12.74 -16.35 3.97
C ILE A 276 13.24 -16.93 5.29
N LYS A 277 13.40 -18.25 5.38
CA LYS A 277 13.82 -18.93 6.61
C LYS A 277 15.20 -18.47 7.07
N GLU A 278 16.19 -18.41 6.18
CA GLU A 278 17.55 -18.00 6.50
C GLU A 278 17.63 -16.55 7.00
N GLU A 279 16.93 -15.63 6.34
CA GLU A 279 16.86 -14.21 6.74
C GLU A 279 16.13 -14.05 8.08
N GLU A 280 15.04 -14.75 8.29
CA GLU A 280 14.26 -14.74 9.52
C GLU A 280 15.08 -15.27 10.71
N GLU A 281 15.75 -16.43 10.56
CA GLU A 281 16.61 -17.01 11.59
C GLU A 281 17.80 -16.11 11.91
N ALA A 282 18.40 -15.49 10.89
CA ALA A 282 19.49 -14.54 11.10
C ALA A 282 19.05 -13.32 11.90
N PHE A 283 17.86 -12.80 11.62
CA PHE A 283 17.31 -11.64 12.30
C PHE A 283 16.87 -11.96 13.74
N LEU A 284 16.22 -13.08 13.97
CA LEU A 284 15.76 -13.51 15.30
C LEU A 284 16.89 -13.61 16.31
N ARG A 285 18.11 -13.96 15.88
CA ARG A 285 19.29 -14.02 16.77
C ARG A 285 19.64 -12.66 17.41
N THR A 286 19.36 -11.56 16.74
CA THR A 286 19.66 -10.20 17.22
C THR A 286 18.43 -9.49 17.77
N LEU A 287 17.23 -9.88 17.32
CA LEU A 287 15.98 -9.20 17.62
C LEU A 287 15.67 -9.17 19.12
N GLU A 288 15.77 -10.29 19.81
CA GLU A 288 15.45 -10.37 21.24
C GLU A 288 16.34 -9.44 22.08
N THR A 289 17.64 -9.47 21.82
CA THR A 289 18.60 -8.61 22.51
C THR A 289 18.36 -7.14 22.20
N GLY A 290 18.11 -6.81 20.94
CA GLY A 290 17.86 -5.43 20.51
C GLY A 290 16.59 -4.86 21.12
N ILE A 291 15.48 -5.60 21.11
CA ILE A 291 14.22 -5.18 21.74
C ILE A 291 14.42 -4.93 23.23
N ARG A 292 15.02 -5.86 23.95
CA ARG A 292 15.26 -5.72 25.40
C ARG A 292 16.11 -4.48 25.75
N LEU A 293 17.14 -4.21 24.96
CA LEU A 293 17.99 -3.04 25.17
C LEU A 293 17.26 -1.75 24.85
N LEU A 294 16.50 -1.72 23.76
CA LEU A 294 15.70 -0.55 23.38
C LEU A 294 14.61 -0.26 24.41
N ASP A 295 13.91 -1.28 24.90
CA ASP A 295 12.90 -1.13 25.97
C ASP A 295 13.51 -0.53 27.24
N LYS A 296 14.70 -1.00 27.63
CA LYS A 296 15.44 -0.41 28.75
C LYS A 296 15.77 1.06 28.49
N THR A 297 16.35 1.38 27.33
CA THR A 297 16.70 2.75 26.95
C THR A 297 15.47 3.67 26.94
N MET A 298 14.34 3.19 26.40
CA MET A 298 13.07 3.94 26.42
C MET A 298 12.58 4.17 27.86
N GLY A 299 12.66 3.15 28.71
CA GLY A 299 12.28 3.24 30.11
C GLY A 299 13.13 4.27 30.88
N ASP A 300 14.45 4.21 30.73
CA ASP A 300 15.39 5.15 31.35
C ASP A 300 15.15 6.59 30.86
N THR A 301 14.89 6.78 29.56
CA THR A 301 14.59 8.07 28.93
C THR A 301 13.28 8.66 29.45
N LYS A 302 12.21 7.84 29.54
CA LYS A 302 10.93 8.27 30.13
C LYS A 302 11.04 8.62 31.61
N ALA A 303 11.80 7.85 32.39
CA ALA A 303 12.08 8.12 33.79
C ALA A 303 12.80 9.46 33.98
N ALA A 304 13.63 9.87 33.02
CA ALA A 304 14.28 11.18 32.98
C ALA A 304 13.39 12.33 32.47
N GLY A 305 12.09 12.07 32.20
CA GLY A 305 11.12 13.05 31.68
C GLY A 305 11.34 13.44 30.21
N LYS A 306 12.06 12.61 29.44
CA LYS A 306 12.37 12.86 28.04
C LYS A 306 11.55 11.94 27.14
N THR A 307 11.33 12.39 25.91
CA THR A 307 10.65 11.63 24.85
C THR A 307 11.57 11.28 23.68
N GLU A 308 12.85 11.58 23.81
CA GLU A 308 13.85 11.41 22.76
C GLU A 308 15.07 10.65 23.29
N ILE A 309 15.44 9.55 22.63
CA ILE A 309 16.68 8.82 22.93
C ILE A 309 17.86 9.49 22.22
N SER A 310 19.06 9.30 22.77
CA SER A 310 20.27 9.85 22.16
C SER A 310 20.65 9.09 20.88
N GLY A 311 21.24 9.81 19.91
CA GLY A 311 21.80 9.19 18.70
C GLY A 311 22.87 8.16 19.04
N LYS A 312 23.64 8.35 20.13
CA LYS A 312 24.62 7.39 20.61
C LYS A 312 24.00 6.06 21.05
N ASP A 313 22.86 6.11 21.73
CA ASP A 313 22.17 4.88 22.16
C ASP A 313 21.62 4.12 20.94
N ALA A 314 21.01 4.84 19.98
CA ALA A 314 20.53 4.26 18.74
C ALA A 314 21.67 3.68 17.89
N PHE A 315 22.81 4.39 17.80
CA PHE A 315 23.99 3.91 17.10
C PHE A 315 24.59 2.66 17.78
N THR A 316 24.61 2.62 19.12
CA THR A 316 25.08 1.45 19.87
C THR A 316 24.22 0.21 19.58
N LEU A 317 22.89 0.37 19.53
CA LEU A 317 21.98 -0.71 19.12
C LEU A 317 22.30 -1.24 17.72
N TYR A 318 22.57 -0.34 16.78
CA TYR A 318 22.91 -0.68 15.41
C TYR A 318 24.30 -1.32 15.29
N ASP A 319 25.33 -0.63 15.71
CA ASP A 319 26.72 -1.01 15.51
C ASP A 319 27.13 -2.23 16.35
N THR A 320 26.80 -2.23 17.63
CA THR A 320 27.24 -3.28 18.56
C THR A 320 26.33 -4.51 18.55
N PHE A 321 25.02 -4.30 18.43
CA PHE A 321 24.05 -5.38 18.53
C PHE A 321 23.39 -5.76 17.20
N GLY A 322 23.72 -5.10 16.10
CA GLY A 322 23.16 -5.37 14.77
C GLY A 322 21.65 -5.11 14.67
N PHE A 323 21.09 -4.30 15.58
CA PHE A 323 19.68 -3.97 15.59
C PHE A 323 19.40 -2.82 14.61
N PRO A 324 18.58 -3.03 13.57
CA PRO A 324 18.43 -2.06 12.50
C PRO A 324 17.93 -0.69 12.98
N LEU A 325 18.54 0.38 12.47
CA LEU A 325 18.22 1.75 12.89
C LEU A 325 16.77 2.15 12.54
N ASP A 326 16.33 1.78 11.36
CA ASP A 326 14.96 2.00 10.89
C ASP A 326 13.91 1.25 11.74
N LEU A 327 14.28 0.11 12.31
CA LEU A 327 13.44 -0.63 13.24
C LEU A 327 13.43 0.06 14.61
N THR A 328 14.56 0.60 15.06
CA THR A 328 14.64 1.45 16.26
C THR A 328 13.70 2.64 16.15
N GLU A 329 13.76 3.39 15.04
CA GLU A 329 12.87 4.52 14.78
C GLU A 329 11.39 4.13 14.77
N LEU A 330 11.06 3.01 14.12
CA LEU A 330 9.69 2.50 14.07
C LEU A 330 9.15 2.21 15.48
N ILE A 331 9.91 1.49 16.32
CA ILE A 331 9.52 1.15 17.68
C ILE A 331 9.38 2.41 18.53
N LEU A 332 10.30 3.36 18.42
CA LEU A 332 10.23 4.63 19.11
C LEU A 332 8.95 5.38 18.75
N ARG A 333 8.64 5.51 17.47
CA ARG A 333 7.42 6.19 16.99
C ARG A 333 6.15 5.53 17.51
N GLU A 334 6.08 4.19 17.51
CA GLU A 334 4.96 3.43 18.08
C GLU A 334 4.77 3.69 19.58
N ASN A 335 5.84 4.07 20.29
CA ASN A 335 5.83 4.41 21.73
C ASN A 335 5.75 5.92 22.01
N GLY A 336 5.49 6.75 21.00
CA GLY A 336 5.42 8.20 21.12
C GLY A 336 6.77 8.85 21.44
N MET A 337 7.87 8.22 20.99
CA MET A 337 9.23 8.68 21.19
C MET A 337 9.95 8.94 19.86
N THR A 338 11.05 9.68 19.93
CA THR A 338 11.92 10.01 18.78
C THR A 338 13.38 9.69 19.06
N CYS A 339 14.22 9.80 18.05
CA CYS A 339 15.66 9.64 18.12
C CYS A 339 16.36 10.80 17.41
N LEU A 340 17.42 11.35 18.01
CA LEU A 340 18.32 12.31 17.38
C LEU A 340 19.30 11.59 16.44
N LEU A 341 18.91 11.38 15.19
CA LEU A 341 19.81 10.79 14.17
C LEU A 341 20.75 11.80 13.51
N TYR A 342 20.48 13.09 13.65
CA TYR A 342 21.23 14.18 12.98
C TYR A 342 22.66 14.42 13.48
N THR A 343 23.12 13.66 14.47
CA THR A 343 24.51 13.77 14.96
C THR A 343 25.47 12.74 14.39
N SER A 344 25.03 11.87 13.46
CA SER A 344 25.91 10.85 12.86
C SER A 344 26.61 11.30 11.58
N ASP A 345 26.22 12.43 10.97
CA ASP A 345 26.90 12.98 9.79
C ASP A 345 28.33 13.50 10.05
N ALA A 346 28.75 13.47 11.32
CA ALA A 346 30.11 13.86 11.70
C ALA A 346 31.09 12.69 11.80
N ALA A 347 30.70 11.47 11.42
CA ALA A 347 31.53 10.26 11.49
C ALA A 347 31.99 9.75 10.11
N ASP A 348 31.64 10.44 9.02
CA ASP A 348 32.06 10.12 7.65
C ASP A 348 33.06 11.17 7.07
N GLU A 349 33.86 11.86 7.92
CA GLU A 349 35.06 12.55 7.52
C GLU A 349 36.33 11.75 7.88
#